data_55480800641bd4993e4c9c495d61dfe8
#
_entry.id   55480800641bd4993e4c9c495d61dfe8
#
_cell.length_a   1.000
_cell.length_b   1.000
_cell.length_c   1.000
_cell.angle_alpha   90.00
_cell.angle_beta   90.00
_cell.angle_gamma   90.00
#
_symmetry.space_group_name_H-M   'P 1'
#
loop_
_entity.id
_entity.type
_entity.pdbx_description
1 polymer ?
#
loop_
_entity_poly.entity_id
_entity_poly.type
_entity_poly.pdbx_seq_one_letter_code
_entity_poly.pdbx_strand_id
1 'polypeptide(L)'
;MSAVSPASHADKADIFLDQWIPLTSNSQRWVRNIVVVLIGTAFLALSAKISVPFYPVPMTLQTLVVLSIGMLLGPRLGALTIIAYLAQGAMGLPVFQGTPEKGIGLAYMMGPTGGYLIGFVVAAFVVGLLAQRHWDRSPISTIAAMFIGYAVIYVFGLV
;
A
#
# COMPACT_ATOMS: atom_id res chain seq x y z
N MET A 1 -32.23 17.19 21.33
CA MET A 1 -30.80 17.48 21.05
C MET A 1 -30.06 16.18 21.01
N SER A 2 -29.84 15.67 19.83
CA SER A 2 -29.01 14.49 19.65
C SER A 2 -27.56 14.92 19.77
N ALA A 3 -26.88 14.41 20.81
CA ALA A 3 -25.44 14.56 20.92
C ALA A 3 -24.80 13.87 19.71
N VAL A 4 -24.27 14.67 18.82
CA VAL A 4 -23.40 14.16 17.77
C VAL A 4 -22.16 13.65 18.48
N SER A 5 -22.09 12.34 18.66
CA SER A 5 -20.86 11.71 19.10
C SER A 5 -19.74 12.12 18.14
N PRO A 6 -18.64 12.69 18.62
CA PRO A 6 -17.53 12.96 17.72
C PRO A 6 -17.08 11.64 17.13
N ALA A 7 -17.38 11.45 15.86
CA ALA A 7 -16.82 10.34 15.11
C ALA A 7 -15.32 10.37 15.35
N SER A 8 -14.80 9.32 15.97
CA SER A 8 -13.38 9.27 16.26
C SER A 8 -12.59 9.45 14.96
N HIS A 9 -11.54 10.22 15.02
CA HIS A 9 -10.69 10.49 13.85
C HIS A 9 -10.15 9.21 13.19
N ALA A 10 -10.25 8.07 13.89
CA ALA A 10 -9.89 6.76 13.34
C ALA A 10 -10.83 6.30 12.22
N ASP A 11 -12.09 6.75 12.21
CA ASP A 11 -13.06 6.32 11.22
C ASP A 11 -12.91 7.02 9.85
N LYS A 12 -12.12 8.08 9.79
CA LYS A 12 -11.93 8.81 8.52
C LYS A 12 -10.99 8.09 7.56
N ALA A 13 -10.19 7.16 8.05
CA ALA A 13 -9.24 6.43 7.22
C ALA A 13 -9.93 5.48 6.23
N ASP A 14 -11.11 5.01 6.58
CA ASP A 14 -11.82 3.98 5.82
C ASP A 14 -13.04 4.52 5.06
N ILE A 15 -13.11 5.83 4.83
CA ILE A 15 -14.29 6.49 4.25
C ILE A 15 -14.72 5.84 2.94
N PHE A 16 -13.78 5.50 2.07
CA PHE A 16 -14.10 4.91 0.78
C PHE A 16 -14.71 3.52 0.93
N LEU A 17 -14.07 2.67 1.76
CA LEU A 17 -14.57 1.32 2.04
C LEU A 17 -15.91 1.35 2.77
N ASP A 18 -16.08 2.27 3.72
CA ASP A 18 -17.32 2.40 4.48
C ASP A 18 -18.50 2.87 3.61
N GLN A 19 -18.25 3.62 2.56
CA GLN A 19 -19.28 4.01 1.59
C GLN A 19 -19.79 2.82 0.78
N TRP A 20 -18.90 1.89 0.44
CA TRP A 20 -19.25 0.73 -0.39
C TRP A 20 -19.73 -0.46 0.43
N ILE A 21 -19.21 -0.61 1.64
CA ILE A 21 -19.52 -1.74 2.53
C ILE A 21 -19.80 -1.18 3.92
N PRO A 22 -21.02 -0.66 4.19
CA PRO A 22 -21.37 -0.19 5.51
C PRO A 22 -21.44 -1.35 6.51
N LEU A 23 -20.66 -1.27 7.57
CA LEU A 23 -20.59 -2.30 8.61
C LEU A 23 -21.01 -1.71 9.95
N THR A 24 -21.77 -2.49 10.71
CA THR A 24 -22.36 -2.06 11.98
C THR A 24 -21.64 -2.60 13.21
N SER A 25 -20.80 -3.65 13.07
CA SER A 25 -20.11 -4.26 14.20
C SER A 25 -18.60 -4.25 14.03
N ASN A 26 -17.87 -4.25 15.18
CA ASN A 26 -16.41 -4.28 15.18
C ASN A 26 -15.84 -5.58 14.58
N SER A 27 -16.50 -6.71 14.83
CA SER A 27 -16.05 -8.00 14.26
C SER A 27 -16.17 -8.02 12.74
N GLN A 28 -17.20 -7.41 12.16
CA GLN A 28 -17.33 -7.28 10.71
C GLN A 28 -16.24 -6.37 10.12
N ARG A 29 -15.87 -5.30 10.82
CA ARG A 29 -14.76 -4.43 10.39
C ARG A 29 -13.44 -5.17 10.38
N TRP A 30 -13.16 -5.97 11.38
CA TRP A 30 -11.94 -6.79 11.43
C TRP A 30 -11.88 -7.78 10.28
N VAL A 31 -12.96 -8.50 10.03
CA VAL A 31 -13.05 -9.46 8.91
C VAL A 31 -12.86 -8.76 7.58
N ARG A 32 -13.55 -7.63 7.36
CA ARG A 32 -13.38 -6.82 6.16
C ARG A 32 -11.93 -6.40 5.95
N ASN A 33 -11.31 -5.85 7.00
CA ASN A 33 -9.94 -5.36 6.92
C ASN A 33 -8.96 -6.48 6.61
N ILE A 34 -9.12 -7.64 7.23
CA ILE A 34 -8.28 -8.82 6.94
C ILE A 34 -8.45 -9.25 5.48
N VAL A 35 -9.68 -9.35 4.98
CA VAL A 35 -9.96 -9.72 3.60
C VAL A 35 -9.35 -8.71 2.62
N VAL A 36 -9.52 -7.42 2.89
CA VAL A 36 -8.97 -6.34 2.06
C VAL A 36 -7.44 -6.39 2.04
N VAL A 37 -6.80 -6.61 3.18
CA VAL A 37 -5.34 -6.75 3.26
C VAL A 37 -4.87 -7.96 2.45
N LEU A 38 -5.53 -9.10 2.57
CA LEU A 38 -5.18 -10.30 1.81
C LEU A 38 -5.34 -10.10 0.30
N ILE A 39 -6.41 -9.47 -0.13
CA ILE A 39 -6.62 -9.13 -1.55
C ILE A 39 -5.55 -8.16 -2.02
N GLY A 40 -5.24 -7.14 -1.22
CA GLY A 40 -4.19 -6.17 -1.53
C GLY A 40 -2.82 -6.81 -1.69
N THR A 41 -2.46 -7.73 -0.80
CA THR A 41 -1.18 -8.45 -0.90
C THR A 41 -1.14 -9.35 -2.14
N ALA A 42 -2.27 -9.96 -2.52
CA ALA A 42 -2.36 -10.74 -3.74
C ALA A 42 -2.13 -9.88 -5.00
N PHE A 43 -2.74 -8.70 -5.06
CA PHE A 43 -2.51 -7.74 -6.14
C PHE A 43 -1.06 -7.27 -6.19
N LEU A 44 -0.44 -7.02 -5.04
CA LEU A 44 0.98 -6.64 -4.97
C LEU A 44 1.87 -7.76 -5.49
N ALA A 45 1.61 -8.99 -5.11
CA ALA A 45 2.38 -10.14 -5.59
C ALA A 45 2.24 -10.32 -7.10
N LEU A 46 1.03 -10.21 -7.64
CA LEU A 46 0.78 -10.30 -9.07
C LEU A 46 1.47 -9.16 -9.83
N SER A 47 1.34 -7.93 -9.34
CA SER A 47 1.93 -6.75 -9.98
C SER A 47 3.46 -6.78 -9.95
N ALA A 48 4.05 -7.40 -8.92
CA ALA A 48 5.50 -7.57 -8.84
C ALA A 48 6.05 -8.49 -9.94
N LYS A 49 5.23 -9.38 -10.48
CA LYS A 49 5.62 -10.26 -11.60
C LYS A 49 5.54 -9.58 -12.96
N ILE A 50 4.83 -8.47 -13.06
CA ILE A 50 4.74 -7.67 -14.27
C ILE A 50 5.83 -6.60 -14.20
N SER A 51 6.94 -6.83 -14.89
CA SER A 51 8.10 -5.95 -14.85
C SER A 51 8.69 -5.69 -16.21
N VAL A 52 9.25 -4.48 -16.34
CA VAL A 52 10.10 -4.12 -17.48
C VAL A 52 11.54 -4.22 -17.00
N PRO A 53 12.41 -4.95 -17.72
CA PRO A 53 13.79 -5.16 -17.28
C PRO A 53 14.62 -3.88 -17.44
N PHE A 54 14.83 -3.17 -16.35
CA PHE A 54 15.76 -2.07 -16.23
C PHE A 54 16.88 -2.45 -15.28
N TYR A 55 18.03 -1.83 -15.48
CA TYR A 55 19.17 -2.01 -14.60
C TYR A 55 19.39 -0.71 -13.79
N PRO A 56 19.73 -0.76 -12.50
CA PRO A 56 20.00 -1.93 -11.66
C PRO A 56 18.76 -2.60 -11.07
N VAL A 57 17.61 -1.94 -11.09
CA VAL A 57 16.36 -2.43 -10.51
C VAL A 57 15.28 -2.42 -11.58
N PRO A 58 14.61 -3.55 -11.83
CA PRO A 58 13.53 -3.59 -12.81
C PRO A 58 12.34 -2.75 -12.34
N MET A 59 11.71 -2.06 -13.27
CA MET A 59 10.48 -1.33 -13.01
C MET A 59 9.30 -2.29 -13.05
N THR A 60 8.48 -2.25 -12.01
CA THR A 60 7.30 -3.11 -11.91
C THR A 60 6.01 -2.29 -11.88
N LEU A 61 4.91 -2.93 -12.25
CA LEU A 61 3.58 -2.37 -12.07
C LEU A 61 3.24 -2.20 -10.57
N GLN A 62 4.01 -2.80 -9.70
CA GLN A 62 3.82 -2.79 -8.25
C GLN A 62 3.78 -1.38 -7.66
N THR A 63 4.60 -0.45 -8.19
CA THR A 63 4.61 0.94 -7.72
C THR A 63 3.22 1.57 -7.85
N LEU A 64 2.57 1.38 -9.00
CA LEU A 64 1.21 1.89 -9.23
C LEU A 64 0.22 1.26 -8.26
N VAL A 65 0.32 -0.04 -8.02
CA VAL A 65 -0.55 -0.76 -7.09
C VAL A 65 -0.33 -0.29 -5.65
N VAL A 66 0.91 -0.06 -5.23
CA VAL A 66 1.24 0.48 -3.89
C VAL A 66 0.57 1.84 -3.68
N LEU A 67 0.73 2.75 -4.63
CA LEU A 67 0.15 4.09 -4.53
C LEU A 67 -1.38 4.04 -4.56
N SER A 68 -1.96 3.17 -5.38
CA SER A 68 -3.41 2.97 -5.43
C SER A 68 -3.96 2.40 -4.13
N ILE A 69 -3.28 1.46 -3.52
CA ILE A 69 -3.64 0.90 -2.21
C ILE A 69 -3.64 2.00 -1.15
N GLY A 70 -2.59 2.83 -1.10
CA GLY A 70 -2.54 3.96 -0.19
C GLY A 70 -3.70 4.92 -0.39
N MET A 71 -4.02 5.25 -1.64
CA MET A 71 -5.11 6.15 -1.99
C MET A 71 -6.48 5.60 -1.60
N LEU A 72 -6.73 4.32 -1.87
CA LEU A 72 -8.04 3.68 -1.66
C LEU A 72 -8.27 3.28 -0.20
N LEU A 73 -7.25 2.79 0.49
CA LEU A 73 -7.39 2.23 1.84
C LEU A 73 -7.05 3.23 2.94
N GLY A 74 -6.45 4.35 2.61
CA GLY A 74 -6.00 5.33 3.59
C GLY A 74 -4.61 5.00 4.17
N PRO A 75 -4.08 5.86 5.05
CA PRO A 75 -2.70 5.73 5.50
C PRO A 75 -2.46 4.49 6.37
N ARG A 76 -3.36 4.19 7.29
CA ARG A 76 -3.18 3.07 8.23
C ARG A 76 -3.35 1.72 7.55
N LEU A 77 -4.47 1.52 6.88
CA LEU A 77 -4.79 0.24 6.24
C LEU A 77 -3.90 0.01 5.03
N GLY A 78 -3.60 1.06 4.26
CA GLY A 78 -2.67 1.00 3.13
C GLY A 78 -1.27 0.58 3.57
N ALA A 79 -0.70 1.27 4.56
CA ALA A 79 0.63 0.91 5.10
C ALA A 79 0.62 -0.50 5.70
N LEU A 80 -0.43 -0.87 6.41
CA LEU A 80 -0.57 -2.20 6.99
C LEU A 80 -0.61 -3.29 5.91
N THR A 81 -1.27 -3.04 4.79
CA THR A 81 -1.31 -3.95 3.64
C THR A 81 0.10 -4.16 3.07
N ILE A 82 0.87 -3.10 2.92
CA ILE A 82 2.25 -3.20 2.43
C ILE A 82 3.12 -3.95 3.44
N ILE A 83 2.99 -3.66 4.73
CA ILE A 83 3.72 -4.37 5.79
C ILE A 83 3.36 -5.86 5.79
N ALA A 84 2.09 -6.22 5.63
CA ALA A 84 1.66 -7.61 5.52
C ALA A 84 2.27 -8.30 4.30
N TYR A 85 2.34 -7.62 3.16
CA TYR A 85 3.02 -8.10 1.97
C TYR A 85 4.51 -8.36 2.23
N LEU A 86 5.21 -7.41 2.87
CA LEU A 86 6.62 -7.58 3.20
C LEU A 86 6.84 -8.72 4.19
N ALA A 87 5.93 -8.89 5.16
CA ALA A 87 5.99 -10.00 6.12
C ALA A 87 5.82 -11.35 5.42
N GLN A 88 4.92 -11.47 4.47
CA GLN A 88 4.75 -12.67 3.66
C GLN A 88 6.04 -12.99 2.89
N GLY A 89 6.66 -11.98 2.29
CA GLY A 89 7.92 -12.15 1.58
C GLY A 89 9.06 -12.53 2.51
N ALA A 90 9.14 -11.92 3.70
CA ALA A 90 10.15 -12.24 4.71
C ALA A 90 10.04 -13.68 5.23
N MET A 91 8.83 -14.23 5.23
CA MET A 91 8.58 -15.62 5.60
C MET A 91 9.00 -16.63 4.53
N GLY A 92 9.45 -16.17 3.38
CA GLY A 92 9.94 -17.03 2.30
C GLY A 92 8.93 -17.27 1.18
N LEU A 93 7.79 -16.60 1.18
CA LEU A 93 6.84 -16.71 0.08
C LEU A 93 7.38 -15.99 -1.17
N PRO A 94 7.22 -16.57 -2.37
CA PRO A 94 7.75 -15.98 -3.61
C PRO A 94 6.85 -14.85 -4.13
N VAL A 95 6.63 -13.82 -3.30
CA VAL A 95 5.74 -12.68 -3.60
C VAL A 95 6.48 -11.47 -4.16
N PHE A 96 7.83 -11.44 -4.05
CA PHE A 96 8.63 -10.35 -4.56
C PHE A 96 8.97 -10.53 -6.05
N GLN A 97 9.33 -9.43 -6.69
CA GLN A 97 9.77 -9.44 -8.08
C GLN A 97 11.04 -10.29 -8.25
N GLY A 98 11.03 -11.18 -9.23
CA GLY A 98 12.17 -12.06 -9.53
C GLY A 98 12.36 -13.21 -8.55
N THR A 99 11.43 -13.45 -7.65
CA THR A 99 11.48 -14.59 -6.74
C THR A 99 10.93 -15.86 -7.42
N PRO A 100 11.47 -17.05 -7.10
CA PRO A 100 12.58 -17.32 -6.17
C PRO A 100 14.00 -17.14 -6.76
N GLU A 101 14.13 -16.80 -8.02
CA GLU A 101 15.40 -16.80 -8.79
C GLU A 101 16.42 -15.82 -8.23
N LYS A 102 15.98 -14.65 -7.76
CA LYS A 102 16.86 -13.62 -7.15
C LYS A 102 16.97 -13.74 -5.63
N GLY A 103 16.54 -14.84 -5.07
CA GLY A 103 16.49 -15.06 -3.63
C GLY A 103 15.09 -14.90 -3.08
N ILE A 104 14.87 -15.30 -1.84
CA ILE A 104 13.59 -15.23 -1.14
C ILE A 104 13.81 -14.79 0.30
N GLY A 105 12.76 -14.29 0.92
CA GLY A 105 12.76 -13.89 2.32
C GLY A 105 13.63 -12.68 2.58
N LEU A 106 14.26 -12.68 3.74
CA LEU A 106 15.11 -11.57 4.19
C LEU A 106 16.30 -11.34 3.27
N ALA A 107 16.83 -12.40 2.66
CA ALA A 107 17.95 -12.29 1.71
C ALA A 107 17.59 -11.39 0.52
N TYR A 108 16.37 -11.52 0.00
CA TYR A 108 15.88 -10.64 -1.05
C TYR A 108 15.74 -9.19 -0.56
N MET A 109 15.21 -9.01 0.65
CA MET A 109 14.98 -7.67 1.22
C MET A 109 16.28 -6.92 1.50
N MET A 110 17.37 -7.62 1.73
CA MET A 110 18.70 -7.04 1.93
C MET A 110 19.41 -6.70 0.61
N GLY A 111 18.81 -7.05 -0.52
CA GLY A 111 19.35 -6.78 -1.85
C GLY A 111 19.06 -5.36 -2.34
N PRO A 112 19.31 -5.10 -3.65
CA PRO A 112 19.16 -3.76 -4.24
C PRO A 112 17.76 -3.17 -4.13
N THR A 113 16.73 -4.00 -3.99
CA THR A 113 15.33 -3.57 -3.91
C THR A 113 14.87 -3.26 -2.49
N GLY A 114 15.71 -3.50 -1.48
CA GLY A 114 15.31 -3.35 -0.07
C GLY A 114 14.86 -1.93 0.28
N GLY A 115 15.57 -0.91 -0.21
CA GLY A 115 15.19 0.47 0.00
C GLY A 115 13.83 0.81 -0.63
N TYR A 116 13.56 0.27 -1.81
CA TYR A 116 12.27 0.46 -2.48
C TYR A 116 11.13 -0.15 -1.68
N LEU A 117 11.35 -1.30 -1.04
CA LEU A 117 10.33 -1.95 -0.21
C LEU A 117 9.98 -1.10 1.01
N ILE A 118 10.96 -0.49 1.66
CA ILE A 118 10.74 0.48 2.74
C ILE A 118 9.97 1.69 2.20
N GLY A 119 10.39 2.20 1.05
CA GLY A 119 9.74 3.31 0.37
C GLY A 119 8.28 3.03 0.07
N PHE A 120 7.91 1.81 -0.24
CA PHE A 120 6.51 1.43 -0.49
C PHE A 120 5.63 1.64 0.74
N VAL A 121 6.11 1.27 1.92
CA VAL A 121 5.38 1.47 3.18
C VAL A 121 5.16 2.96 3.43
N VAL A 122 6.23 3.75 3.33
CA VAL A 122 6.18 5.20 3.57
C VAL A 122 5.31 5.88 2.52
N ALA A 123 5.45 5.52 1.25
CA ALA A 123 4.66 6.10 0.16
C ALA A 123 3.17 5.80 0.31
N ALA A 124 2.79 4.58 0.64
CA ALA A 124 1.40 4.21 0.87
C ALA A 124 0.80 5.02 2.02
N PHE A 125 1.57 5.22 3.08
CA PHE A 125 1.15 6.04 4.21
C PHE A 125 0.96 7.51 3.80
N VAL A 126 1.93 8.10 3.11
CA VAL A 126 1.88 9.51 2.68
C VAL A 126 0.72 9.74 1.71
N VAL A 127 0.58 8.89 0.70
CA VAL A 127 -0.52 9.00 -0.28
C VAL A 127 -1.86 8.81 0.40
N GLY A 128 -1.94 7.89 1.36
CA GLY A 128 -3.14 7.69 2.17
C GLY A 128 -3.52 8.93 2.98
N LEU A 129 -2.54 9.63 3.56
CA LEU A 129 -2.78 10.90 4.26
C LEU A 129 -3.30 11.98 3.31
N LEU A 130 -2.76 12.06 2.11
CA LEU A 130 -3.22 13.00 1.09
C LEU A 130 -4.65 12.68 0.65
N ALA A 131 -4.99 11.40 0.52
CA ALA A 131 -6.35 10.96 0.20
C ALA A 131 -7.34 11.38 1.28
N GLN A 132 -6.96 11.32 2.56
CA GLN A 132 -7.79 11.81 3.68
C GLN A 132 -8.03 13.31 3.60
N ARG A 133 -7.15 14.06 2.95
CA ARG A 133 -7.31 15.50 2.71
C ARG A 133 -8.07 15.79 1.41
N HIS A 134 -8.78 14.81 0.87
CA HIS A 134 -9.58 14.90 -0.33
C HIS A 134 -8.79 15.13 -1.63
N TRP A 135 -7.53 14.74 -1.65
CA TRP A 135 -6.70 14.80 -2.85
C TRP A 135 -7.09 13.77 -3.91
N ASP A 136 -7.91 12.78 -3.53
CA ASP A 136 -8.46 11.77 -4.43
C ASP A 136 -9.68 12.25 -5.24
N ARG A 137 -10.23 13.42 -4.93
CA ARG A 137 -11.46 13.93 -5.55
C ARG A 137 -11.24 14.69 -6.86
N SER A 138 -10.03 15.12 -7.13
CA SER A 138 -9.67 15.85 -8.35
C SER A 138 -8.61 15.08 -9.11
N PRO A 139 -8.70 14.97 -10.47
CA PRO A 139 -7.65 14.31 -11.24
C PRO A 139 -6.27 14.95 -11.03
N ILE A 140 -6.20 16.27 -10.92
CA ILE A 140 -4.94 17.01 -10.74
C ILE A 140 -4.32 16.69 -9.39
N SER A 141 -5.09 16.76 -8.31
CA SER A 141 -4.59 16.45 -6.97
C SER A 141 -4.23 14.97 -6.81
N THR A 142 -4.97 14.08 -7.45
CA THR A 142 -4.67 12.65 -7.47
C THR A 142 -3.32 12.39 -8.15
N ILE A 143 -3.09 12.98 -9.31
CA ILE A 143 -1.82 12.87 -10.03
C ILE A 143 -0.68 13.44 -9.17
N ALA A 144 -0.88 14.61 -8.55
CA ALA A 144 0.12 15.22 -7.66
C ALA A 144 0.45 14.31 -6.47
N ALA A 145 -0.56 13.70 -5.85
CA ALA A 145 -0.36 12.75 -4.76
C ALA A 145 0.43 11.52 -5.21
N MET A 146 0.14 11.00 -6.39
CA MET A 146 0.87 9.87 -6.98
C MET A 146 2.33 10.22 -7.24
N PHE A 147 2.61 11.42 -7.75
CA PHE A 147 3.99 11.90 -7.95
C PHE A 147 4.74 12.04 -6.64
N ILE A 148 4.10 12.56 -5.60
CA ILE A 148 4.70 12.65 -4.26
C ILE A 148 5.05 11.25 -3.74
N GLY A 149 4.13 10.29 -3.84
CA GLY A 149 4.37 8.91 -3.45
C GLY A 149 5.51 8.27 -4.24
N TYR A 150 5.55 8.51 -5.53
CA TYR A 150 6.60 8.03 -6.41
C TYR A 150 7.97 8.58 -5.99
N ALA A 151 8.05 9.90 -5.73
CA ALA A 151 9.27 10.54 -5.25
C ALA A 151 9.73 9.95 -3.92
N VAL A 152 8.81 9.69 -3.00
CA VAL A 152 9.13 9.05 -1.71
C VAL A 152 9.76 7.68 -1.92
N ILE A 153 9.19 6.86 -2.80
CA ILE A 153 9.73 5.52 -3.10
C ILE A 153 11.17 5.63 -3.61
N TYR A 154 11.42 6.56 -4.52
CA TYR A 154 12.76 6.74 -5.08
C TYR A 154 13.76 7.30 -4.10
N VAL A 155 13.34 8.21 -3.21
CA VAL A 155 14.22 8.71 -2.14
C VAL A 155 14.74 7.55 -1.29
N PHE A 156 13.90 6.62 -0.90
CA PHE A 156 14.30 5.46 -0.11
C PHE A 156 15.05 4.42 -0.94
N GLY A 157 14.68 4.26 -2.20
CA GLY A 157 15.27 3.25 -3.06
C GLY A 157 16.67 3.59 -3.57
N LEU A 158 16.98 4.88 -3.73
CA LEU A 158 18.27 5.34 -4.25
C LEU A 158 19.29 5.64 -3.14
N VAL A 159 18.87 5.64 -1.90
CA VAL A 159 19.77 5.92 -0.76
C VAL A 159 20.57 4.68 -0.33
#